data_ff5126424b47128fdc7d5d74e726cd94
#
_entry.id   ff5126424b47128fdc7d5d74e726cd94
#
_cell.length_a   1.000
_cell.length_b   1.000
_cell.length_c   1.000
_cell.angle_alpha   90.00
_cell.angle_beta   90.00
_cell.angle_gamma   90.00
#
_symmetry.space_group_name_H-M   'P 1'
#
loop_
_entity.id
_entity.type
_entity.pdbx_description
1 polymer ?
#
loop_
_entity_poly.entity_id
_entity_poly.type
_entity_poly.pdbx_seq_one_letter_code
_entity_poly.pdbx_strand_id
1 'polypeptide(L)'
;MIPFLVIPAIDLVQGRCARCILGQPGTETLYSDMSDHPVELAQLWRRENAKAIHVTDIDAIKGLDDDLTMQQVVRMQRAVDVPIQFVTVQKDVESYRRLLAAGVYRVAINRVAWTDPDGVRELLDEYSPSRVIFGVRAHNSDVDLGPDVGMVTDEEFIRHVYELGGRRLIYTECDWEGSLTGQNLDTIRRIAGLTNMRITTAGGIASPRDLWAIQELAPLGVDSVVIGRAMYENTFPCQRIWREIEAELEPELHARFDDDMEQSSISRL
;
A
#
# COMPACT_ATOMS: atom_id res chain seq x y z
N MET A 1 8.03 -10.02 17.83
CA MET A 1 8.11 -10.14 16.35
C MET A 1 7.33 -8.99 15.76
N ILE A 2 7.82 -8.34 14.70
CA ILE A 2 7.05 -7.28 14.01
C ILE A 2 6.07 -8.00 13.12
N PRO A 3 4.75 -7.75 13.23
CA PRO A 3 3.78 -8.39 12.35
C PRO A 3 4.05 -7.97 10.91
N PHE A 4 4.09 -8.93 10.00
CA PHE A 4 4.21 -8.69 8.57
C PHE A 4 2.80 -8.54 7.97
N LEU A 5 2.53 -7.45 7.27
CA LEU A 5 1.20 -7.15 6.76
C LEU A 5 1.09 -7.37 5.26
N VAL A 6 0.03 -8.03 4.85
CA VAL A 6 -0.43 -8.06 3.46
C VAL A 6 -1.48 -6.98 3.27
N ILE A 7 -1.24 -6.07 2.34
CA ILE A 7 -2.07 -4.88 2.12
C ILE A 7 -2.67 -4.96 0.71
N PRO A 8 -4.00 -5.14 0.57
CA PRO A 8 -4.65 -5.12 -0.75
C PRO A 8 -4.59 -3.73 -1.36
N ALA A 9 -4.38 -3.68 -2.68
CA ALA A 9 -4.36 -2.44 -3.44
C ALA A 9 -5.70 -2.17 -4.14
N ILE A 10 -6.10 -0.92 -4.16
CA ILE A 10 -7.18 -0.37 -4.99
C ILE A 10 -6.60 0.77 -5.81
N ASP A 11 -6.54 0.60 -7.12
CA ASP A 11 -6.09 1.66 -8.03
C ASP A 11 -7.31 2.41 -8.55
N LEU A 12 -7.32 3.73 -8.42
CA LEU A 12 -8.42 4.60 -8.85
C LEU A 12 -8.06 5.40 -10.09
N VAL A 13 -9.00 5.48 -11.00
CA VAL A 13 -9.00 6.35 -12.20
C VAL A 13 -10.36 7.03 -12.26
N GLN A 14 -10.38 8.36 -12.24
CA GLN A 14 -11.61 9.17 -12.23
C GLN A 14 -12.58 8.73 -11.11
N GLY A 15 -12.03 8.41 -9.94
CA GLY A 15 -12.81 7.94 -8.80
C GLY A 15 -13.35 6.52 -8.91
N ARG A 16 -13.00 5.75 -9.95
CA ARG A 16 -13.44 4.37 -10.21
C ARG A 16 -12.30 3.37 -10.02
N CYS A 17 -12.62 2.13 -9.66
CA CYS A 17 -11.64 1.07 -9.47
C CYS A 17 -11.08 0.58 -10.81
N ALA A 18 -9.85 0.97 -11.15
CA ALA A 18 -9.24 0.70 -12.45
C ALA A 18 -9.08 -0.79 -12.74
N ARG A 19 -8.72 -1.61 -11.74
CA ARG A 19 -8.51 -3.05 -11.92
C ARG A 19 -9.79 -3.86 -12.06
N CYS A 20 -10.93 -3.27 -11.77
CA CYS A 20 -12.24 -3.89 -11.96
C CYS A 20 -12.85 -3.55 -13.33
N ILE A 21 -12.28 -2.59 -14.07
CA ILE A 21 -12.93 -1.98 -15.24
C ILE A 21 -12.79 -2.77 -16.52
N LEU A 22 -11.75 -3.58 -16.72
CA LEU A 22 -11.50 -4.09 -18.08
C LEU A 22 -10.84 -5.45 -18.09
N GLY A 23 -11.56 -6.40 -18.75
CA GLY A 23 -11.10 -7.42 -19.70
C GLY A 23 -9.69 -7.95 -19.56
N GLN A 24 -9.11 -7.91 -18.36
CA GLN A 24 -7.93 -8.72 -18.10
C GLN A 24 -8.40 -10.11 -17.71
N PRO A 25 -7.84 -11.17 -18.32
CA PRO A 25 -8.22 -12.53 -18.00
C PRO A 25 -8.21 -12.77 -16.49
N GLY A 26 -9.32 -13.23 -15.92
CA GLY A 26 -9.45 -13.58 -14.52
C GLY A 26 -10.12 -12.53 -13.61
N THR A 27 -10.19 -11.25 -14.03
CA THR A 27 -10.84 -10.19 -13.24
C THR A 27 -12.32 -10.00 -13.59
N GLU A 28 -12.73 -10.44 -14.75
CA GLU A 28 -14.01 -10.10 -15.39
C GLU A 28 -15.23 -10.59 -14.61
N THR A 29 -15.10 -11.60 -13.79
CA THR A 29 -16.25 -12.27 -13.17
C THR A 29 -16.42 -12.00 -11.68
N LEU A 30 -15.34 -11.66 -10.95
CA LEU A 30 -15.40 -11.51 -9.48
C LEU A 30 -15.56 -10.06 -9.03
N TYR A 31 -15.01 -9.10 -9.76
CA TYR A 31 -14.91 -7.70 -9.31
C TYR A 31 -15.40 -6.68 -10.35
N SER A 32 -15.89 -7.12 -11.52
CA SER A 32 -16.37 -6.19 -12.57
C SER A 32 -17.46 -5.24 -12.07
N ASP A 33 -18.36 -5.75 -11.23
CA ASP A 33 -19.46 -4.98 -10.66
C ASP A 33 -18.97 -3.95 -9.61
N MET A 34 -17.72 -4.08 -9.15
CA MET A 34 -17.13 -3.17 -8.16
C MET A 34 -16.43 -1.95 -8.78
N SER A 35 -16.38 -1.85 -10.11
CA SER A 35 -15.66 -0.76 -10.78
C SER A 35 -16.14 0.63 -10.36
N ASP A 36 -17.44 0.81 -10.19
CA ASP A 36 -18.07 2.08 -9.79
C ASP A 36 -18.30 2.20 -8.28
N HIS A 37 -17.86 1.19 -7.51
CA HIS A 37 -18.15 1.03 -6.09
C HIS A 37 -16.88 0.92 -5.22
N PRO A 38 -15.94 1.89 -5.26
CA PRO A 38 -14.67 1.80 -4.52
C PRO A 38 -14.87 1.69 -3.00
N VAL A 39 -15.94 2.27 -2.46
CA VAL A 39 -16.28 2.14 -1.03
C VAL A 39 -16.65 0.69 -0.69
N GLU A 40 -17.49 0.06 -1.51
CA GLU A 40 -17.90 -1.33 -1.31
C GLU A 40 -16.72 -2.29 -1.47
N LEU A 41 -15.81 -2.00 -2.39
CA LEU A 41 -14.56 -2.76 -2.57
C LEU A 41 -13.65 -2.63 -1.34
N ALA A 42 -13.49 -1.45 -0.77
CA ALA A 42 -12.76 -1.28 0.48
C ALA A 42 -13.38 -2.06 1.64
N GLN A 43 -14.71 -2.04 1.75
CA GLN A 43 -15.44 -2.84 2.74
C GLN A 43 -15.28 -4.35 2.48
N LEU A 44 -15.23 -4.78 1.21
CA LEU A 44 -14.97 -6.16 0.86
C LEU A 44 -13.59 -6.59 1.36
N TRP A 45 -12.54 -5.84 1.05
CA TRP A 45 -11.20 -6.14 1.57
C TRP A 45 -11.16 -6.17 3.09
N ARG A 46 -11.88 -5.27 3.74
CA ARG A 46 -11.97 -5.29 5.21
C ARG A 46 -12.66 -6.55 5.74
N ARG A 47 -13.73 -7.03 5.10
CA ARG A 47 -14.37 -8.30 5.45
C ARG A 47 -13.46 -9.51 5.20
N GLU A 48 -12.58 -9.41 4.21
CA GLU A 48 -11.54 -10.40 3.92
C GLU A 48 -10.31 -10.27 4.85
N ASN A 49 -10.47 -9.59 5.98
CA ASN A 49 -9.49 -9.43 7.06
C ASN A 49 -8.31 -8.50 6.76
N ALA A 50 -8.40 -7.61 5.77
CA ALA A 50 -7.38 -6.58 5.56
C ALA A 50 -7.18 -5.72 6.83
N LYS A 51 -5.94 -5.53 7.25
CA LYS A 51 -5.56 -4.68 8.39
C LYS A 51 -5.17 -3.26 7.95
N ALA A 52 -4.96 -3.08 6.67
CA ALA A 52 -4.76 -1.80 6.00
C ALA A 52 -5.18 -1.95 4.54
N ILE A 53 -5.46 -0.85 3.86
CA ILE A 53 -5.78 -0.82 2.43
C ILE A 53 -4.86 0.20 1.76
N HIS A 54 -4.28 -0.19 0.63
CA HIS A 54 -3.49 0.70 -0.21
C HIS A 54 -4.36 1.25 -1.33
N VAL A 55 -4.40 2.57 -1.48
CA VAL A 55 -5.15 3.22 -2.56
C VAL A 55 -4.20 4.07 -3.37
N THR A 56 -4.22 3.89 -4.69
CA THR A 56 -3.39 4.64 -5.64
C THR A 56 -4.25 5.53 -6.50
N ASP A 57 -3.88 6.80 -6.58
CA ASP A 57 -4.44 7.79 -7.50
C ASP A 57 -3.65 7.75 -8.82
N ILE A 58 -4.17 7.01 -9.79
CA ILE A 58 -3.51 6.85 -11.09
C ILE A 58 -3.55 8.13 -11.91
N ASP A 59 -4.60 8.95 -11.75
CA ASP A 59 -4.73 10.22 -12.47
C ASP A 59 -3.67 11.21 -12.00
N ALA A 60 -3.52 11.38 -10.70
CA ALA A 60 -2.50 12.26 -10.14
C ALA A 60 -1.06 11.81 -10.52
N ILE A 61 -0.79 10.49 -10.54
CA ILE A 61 0.49 9.95 -11.00
C ILE A 61 0.76 10.30 -12.47
N LYS A 62 -0.28 10.36 -13.29
CA LYS A 62 -0.20 10.77 -14.71
C LYS A 62 -0.23 12.28 -14.90
N GLY A 63 -0.25 13.07 -13.83
CA GLY A 63 -0.32 14.53 -13.88
C GLY A 63 -1.69 15.08 -14.25
N LEU A 64 -2.74 14.28 -14.09
CA LEU A 64 -4.13 14.70 -14.26
C LEU A 64 -4.67 15.14 -12.89
N ASP A 65 -5.31 16.29 -12.85
CA ASP A 65 -5.95 16.82 -11.63
C ASP A 65 -7.39 16.32 -11.57
N ASP A 66 -7.72 15.52 -10.55
CA ASP A 66 -9.07 14.99 -10.36
C ASP A 66 -9.47 14.95 -8.88
N ASP A 67 -10.37 15.86 -8.50
CA ASP A 67 -10.96 15.90 -7.16
C ASP A 67 -11.85 14.69 -6.85
N LEU A 68 -12.31 13.93 -7.86
CA LEU A 68 -13.21 12.80 -7.67
C LEU A 68 -12.51 11.68 -6.89
N THR A 69 -11.28 11.36 -7.24
CA THR A 69 -10.49 10.33 -6.54
C THR A 69 -10.26 10.71 -5.08
N MET A 70 -9.92 11.97 -4.78
CA MET A 70 -9.76 12.44 -3.40
C MET A 70 -11.05 12.31 -2.58
N GLN A 71 -12.20 12.69 -3.16
CA GLN A 71 -13.49 12.55 -2.52
C GLN A 71 -13.83 11.09 -2.23
N GLN A 72 -13.55 10.18 -3.17
CA GLN A 72 -13.76 8.74 -2.98
C GLN A 72 -12.90 8.18 -1.87
N VAL A 73 -11.62 8.53 -1.81
CA VAL A 73 -10.72 8.04 -0.75
C VAL A 73 -11.19 8.47 0.64
N VAL A 74 -11.68 9.71 0.79
CA VAL A 74 -12.27 10.18 2.05
C VAL A 74 -13.52 9.36 2.41
N ARG A 75 -14.38 9.04 1.44
CA ARG A 75 -15.57 8.19 1.66
C ARG A 75 -15.18 6.76 2.04
N MET A 76 -14.19 6.19 1.34
CA MET A 76 -13.63 4.87 1.65
C MET A 76 -13.11 4.82 3.08
N GLN A 77 -12.28 5.81 3.50
CA GLN A 77 -11.73 5.85 4.86
C GLN A 77 -12.82 5.94 5.95
N ARG A 78 -13.90 6.64 5.67
CA ARG A 78 -15.05 6.73 6.60
C ARG A 78 -15.86 5.44 6.69
N ALA A 79 -15.77 4.60 5.67
CA ALA A 79 -16.56 3.37 5.55
C ALA A 79 -15.86 2.12 6.11
N VAL A 80 -14.54 2.23 6.44
CA VAL A 80 -13.75 1.13 7.00
C VAL A 80 -13.07 1.57 8.30
N ASP A 81 -12.85 0.60 9.20
CA ASP A 81 -12.20 0.80 10.51
C ASP A 81 -10.68 0.53 10.48
N VAL A 82 -10.10 0.37 9.28
CA VAL A 82 -8.68 0.13 9.07
C VAL A 82 -8.02 1.32 8.35
N PRO A 83 -6.70 1.53 8.53
CA PRO A 83 -6.00 2.60 7.84
C PRO A 83 -6.05 2.43 6.32
N ILE A 84 -6.39 3.51 5.62
CA ILE A 84 -6.11 3.65 4.20
C ILE A 84 -4.78 4.40 4.07
N GLN A 85 -3.80 3.82 3.36
CA GLN A 85 -2.61 4.52 2.89
C GLN A 85 -2.83 4.96 1.45
N PHE A 86 -2.85 6.26 1.25
CA PHE A 86 -3.17 6.89 -0.04
C PHE A 86 -1.91 7.38 -0.72
N VAL A 87 -1.64 6.84 -1.91
CA VAL A 87 -0.57 7.28 -2.80
C VAL A 87 -1.15 8.20 -3.86
N THR A 88 -0.74 9.44 -3.85
CA THR A 88 -1.13 10.46 -4.81
C THR A 88 0.04 11.42 -5.04
N VAL A 89 0.05 12.11 -6.16
CA VAL A 89 1.04 13.16 -6.46
C VAL A 89 0.35 14.51 -6.37
N GLN A 90 0.60 15.22 -5.28
CA GLN A 90 0.05 16.55 -5.05
C GLN A 90 1.11 17.61 -5.35
N LYS A 91 0.67 18.80 -5.74
CA LYS A 91 1.54 19.92 -6.13
C LYS A 91 2.22 20.62 -4.95
N ASP A 92 1.62 20.56 -3.76
CA ASP A 92 2.05 21.28 -2.58
C ASP A 92 1.68 20.53 -1.28
N VAL A 93 2.34 20.91 -0.17
CA VAL A 93 2.12 20.34 1.17
C VAL A 93 0.70 20.59 1.66
N GLU A 94 0.10 21.74 1.32
CA GLU A 94 -1.24 22.09 1.78
C GLU A 94 -2.32 21.13 1.23
N SER A 95 -2.12 20.61 0.03
CA SER A 95 -3.00 19.58 -0.55
C SER A 95 -2.95 18.28 0.26
N TYR A 96 -1.77 17.85 0.73
CA TYR A 96 -1.65 16.70 1.65
C TYR A 96 -2.26 17.00 3.03
N ARG A 97 -2.08 18.22 3.55
CA ARG A 97 -2.71 18.63 4.81
C ARG A 97 -4.23 18.55 4.75
N ARG A 98 -4.85 19.01 3.64
CA ARG A 98 -6.29 18.88 3.44
C ARG A 98 -6.78 17.44 3.43
N LEU A 99 -6.05 16.51 2.81
CA LEU A 99 -6.38 15.08 2.83
C LEU A 99 -6.36 14.51 4.26
N LEU A 100 -5.30 14.81 5.02
CA LEU A 100 -5.17 14.36 6.40
C LEU A 100 -6.24 14.97 7.32
N ALA A 101 -6.57 16.26 7.13
CA ALA A 101 -7.64 16.95 7.84
C ALA A 101 -9.03 16.40 7.48
N ALA A 102 -9.24 15.97 6.23
CA ALA A 102 -10.48 15.33 5.79
C ALA A 102 -10.67 13.91 6.34
N GLY A 103 -9.64 13.35 6.98
CA GLY A 103 -9.69 12.07 7.68
C GLY A 103 -8.95 10.92 6.99
N VAL A 104 -8.28 11.14 5.85
CA VAL A 104 -7.39 10.12 5.27
C VAL A 104 -6.34 9.77 6.31
N TYR A 105 -6.23 8.48 6.64
CA TYR A 105 -5.37 8.08 7.75
C TYR A 105 -3.88 8.28 7.43
N ARG A 106 -3.43 7.93 6.22
CA ARG A 106 -2.02 8.00 5.81
C ARG A 106 -1.88 8.48 4.37
N VAL A 107 -0.98 9.41 4.14
CA VAL A 107 -0.63 9.89 2.79
C VAL A 107 0.83 9.56 2.48
N ALA A 108 1.09 9.17 1.22
CA ALA A 108 2.44 8.95 0.72
C ALA A 108 2.87 10.15 -0.12
N ILE A 109 3.92 10.84 0.36
CA ILE A 109 4.51 12.01 -0.29
C ILE A 109 5.68 11.55 -1.17
N ASN A 110 5.84 12.18 -2.32
CA ASN A 110 6.97 11.95 -3.22
C ASN A 110 7.67 13.30 -3.51
N ARG A 111 7.49 13.87 -4.67
CA ARG A 111 8.16 15.08 -5.16
C ARG A 111 8.18 16.24 -4.17
N VAL A 112 7.07 16.48 -3.46
CA VAL A 112 6.95 17.61 -2.53
C VAL A 112 7.98 17.51 -1.39
N ALA A 113 8.42 16.31 -1.00
CA ALA A 113 9.49 16.13 -0.03
C ALA A 113 10.81 16.75 -0.50
N TRP A 114 11.02 16.88 -1.80
CA TRP A 114 12.20 17.49 -2.40
C TRP A 114 12.03 18.98 -2.65
N THR A 115 10.86 19.41 -3.10
CA THR A 115 10.60 20.80 -3.49
C THR A 115 10.21 21.71 -2.34
N ASP A 116 9.65 21.15 -1.25
CA ASP A 116 9.25 21.89 -0.04
C ASP A 116 9.59 21.09 1.23
N PRO A 117 10.87 20.88 1.53
CA PRO A 117 11.32 20.08 2.67
C PRO A 117 10.87 20.65 4.03
N ASP A 118 10.78 21.96 4.17
CA ASP A 118 10.37 22.61 5.42
C ASP A 118 8.88 22.43 5.68
N GLY A 119 8.04 22.61 4.66
CA GLY A 119 6.61 22.32 4.77
C GLY A 119 6.34 20.84 5.08
N VAL A 120 7.15 19.91 4.56
CA VAL A 120 7.04 18.50 4.90
C VAL A 120 7.46 18.20 6.34
N ARG A 121 8.50 18.88 6.89
CA ARG A 121 8.82 18.76 8.33
C ARG A 121 7.67 19.23 9.22
N GLU A 122 7.09 20.39 8.89
CA GLU A 122 5.91 20.88 9.60
C GLU A 122 4.75 19.87 9.56
N LEU A 123 4.49 19.27 8.40
CA LEU A 123 3.44 18.28 8.24
C LEU A 123 3.72 16.98 9.05
N LEU A 124 4.99 16.56 9.12
CA LEU A 124 5.43 15.43 9.96
C LEU A 124 5.23 15.71 11.45
N ASP A 125 5.51 16.95 11.90
CA ASP A 125 5.32 17.37 13.29
C ASP A 125 3.82 17.45 13.65
N GLU A 126 3.00 17.94 12.71
CA GLU A 126 1.55 18.08 12.91
C GLU A 126 0.83 16.72 12.93
N TYR A 127 1.17 15.79 12.02
CA TYR A 127 0.41 14.53 11.82
C TYR A 127 1.16 13.26 12.22
N SER A 128 2.41 13.33 12.53
CA SER A 128 3.33 12.23 12.84
C SER A 128 3.89 11.44 11.65
N PRO A 129 5.11 10.85 11.80
CA PRO A 129 5.74 10.02 10.77
C PRO A 129 5.03 8.69 10.48
N SER A 130 3.99 8.34 11.23
CA SER A 130 3.16 7.17 10.94
C SER A 130 2.02 7.47 9.97
N ARG A 131 1.62 8.74 9.87
CA ARG A 131 0.57 9.22 8.98
C ARG A 131 1.10 9.89 7.72
N VAL A 132 2.27 10.52 7.80
CA VAL A 132 3.00 11.08 6.67
C VAL A 132 4.13 10.13 6.32
N ILE A 133 4.01 9.44 5.18
CA ILE A 133 4.97 8.46 4.70
C ILE A 133 5.49 8.87 3.32
N PHE A 134 6.45 8.14 2.78
CA PHE A 134 7.07 8.51 1.52
C PHE A 134 6.90 7.42 0.48
N GLY A 135 6.54 7.81 -0.75
CA GLY A 135 6.43 6.92 -1.90
C GLY A 135 7.68 7.01 -2.76
N VAL A 136 8.35 5.89 -2.95
CA VAL A 136 9.49 5.73 -3.86
C VAL A 136 9.05 4.85 -5.01
N ARG A 137 8.93 5.43 -6.19
CA ARG A 137 8.65 4.70 -7.42
C ARG A 137 9.87 4.82 -8.31
N ALA A 138 10.68 3.76 -8.30
CA ALA A 138 11.96 3.71 -9.00
C ALA A 138 11.85 3.00 -10.35
N HIS A 139 12.69 3.36 -11.28
CA HIS A 139 12.97 2.62 -12.50
C HIS A 139 14.48 2.49 -12.64
N ASN A 140 15.01 1.28 -12.55
CA ASN A 140 16.45 1.02 -12.51
C ASN A 140 17.19 1.86 -11.44
N SER A 141 16.61 1.95 -10.25
CA SER A 141 17.10 2.77 -9.12
C SER A 141 17.02 4.30 -9.32
N ASP A 142 16.42 4.79 -10.38
CA ASP A 142 16.15 6.21 -10.60
C ASP A 142 14.71 6.56 -10.26
N VAL A 143 14.50 7.69 -9.60
CA VAL A 143 13.20 8.24 -9.21
C VAL A 143 12.96 9.52 -9.96
N ASP A 144 11.89 9.57 -10.76
CA ASP A 144 11.48 10.78 -11.46
C ASP A 144 10.68 11.69 -10.52
N LEU A 145 11.23 12.87 -10.26
CA LEU A 145 10.60 13.91 -9.43
C LEU A 145 9.95 15.02 -10.28
N GLY A 146 9.83 14.80 -11.58
CA GLY A 146 9.20 15.71 -12.52
C GLY A 146 10.15 16.73 -13.16
N PRO A 147 9.64 17.52 -14.12
CA PRO A 147 10.48 18.33 -15.01
C PRO A 147 11.30 19.42 -14.31
N ASP A 148 10.86 19.90 -13.16
CA ASP A 148 11.55 20.98 -12.44
C ASP A 148 12.71 20.48 -11.56
N VAL A 149 12.69 19.18 -11.19
CA VAL A 149 13.69 18.54 -10.33
C VAL A 149 14.54 17.57 -11.15
N GLY A 150 13.91 16.79 -12.04
CA GLY A 150 14.55 15.73 -12.80
C GLY A 150 14.63 14.40 -12.06
N MET A 151 15.64 13.61 -12.43
CA MET A 151 15.90 12.29 -11.86
C MET A 151 16.85 12.39 -10.67
N VAL A 152 16.55 11.63 -9.62
CA VAL A 152 17.45 11.39 -8.49
C VAL A 152 17.54 9.88 -8.27
N THR A 153 18.61 9.40 -7.63
CA THR A 153 18.67 7.99 -7.27
C THR A 153 17.70 7.67 -6.12
N ASP A 154 17.22 6.44 -6.07
CA ASP A 154 16.36 5.97 -4.95
C ASP A 154 17.10 6.12 -3.61
N GLU A 155 18.42 5.91 -3.57
CA GLU A 155 19.24 6.09 -2.37
C GLU A 155 19.26 7.57 -1.92
N GLU A 156 19.50 8.51 -2.84
CA GLU A 156 19.48 9.94 -2.53
C GLU A 156 18.12 10.38 -1.99
N PHE A 157 17.05 9.96 -2.64
CA PHE A 157 15.69 10.27 -2.20
C PHE A 157 15.39 9.68 -0.81
N ILE A 158 15.73 8.41 -0.58
CA ILE A 158 15.46 7.73 0.70
C ILE A 158 16.25 8.36 1.84
N ARG A 159 17.52 8.70 1.63
CA ARG A 159 18.32 9.40 2.64
C ARG A 159 17.75 10.79 2.94
N HIS A 160 17.38 11.53 1.90
CA HIS A 160 16.76 12.84 2.05
C HIS A 160 15.49 12.77 2.91
N VAL A 161 14.53 11.91 2.59
CA VAL A 161 13.29 11.81 3.36
C VAL A 161 13.49 11.28 4.77
N TYR A 162 14.52 10.46 5.00
CA TYR A 162 14.93 10.03 6.33
C TYR A 162 15.44 11.21 7.18
N GLU A 163 16.24 12.10 6.61
CA GLU A 163 16.76 13.32 7.24
C GLU A 163 15.65 14.34 7.54
N LEU A 164 14.58 14.36 6.73
CA LEU A 164 13.39 15.18 7.01
C LEU A 164 12.61 14.69 8.26
N GLY A 165 12.87 13.48 8.73
CA GLY A 165 12.14 12.87 9.84
C GLY A 165 11.23 11.71 9.43
N GLY A 166 11.26 11.29 8.16
CA GLY A 166 10.53 10.12 7.67
C GLY A 166 10.90 8.85 8.43
N ARG A 167 9.91 7.98 8.64
CA ARG A 167 10.08 6.71 9.37
C ARG A 167 9.48 5.52 8.63
N ARG A 168 8.76 5.77 7.56
CA ARG A 168 8.17 4.73 6.71
C ARG A 168 8.19 5.16 5.25
N LEU A 169 8.48 4.19 4.38
CA LEU A 169 8.36 4.37 2.93
C LEU A 169 7.57 3.21 2.29
N ILE A 170 7.02 3.48 1.11
CA ILE A 170 6.54 2.47 0.17
C ILE A 170 7.53 2.46 -0.98
N TYR A 171 8.15 1.30 -1.25
CA TYR A 171 9.08 1.14 -2.35
C TYR A 171 8.45 0.29 -3.45
N THR A 172 8.46 0.81 -4.66
CA THR A 172 7.98 0.16 -5.87
C THR A 172 9.03 0.31 -6.96
N GLU A 173 9.44 -0.78 -7.59
CA GLU A 173 10.17 -0.75 -8.86
C GLU A 173 9.16 -0.88 -9.99
N CYS A 174 9.22 0.02 -10.97
CA CYS A 174 8.25 0.08 -12.08
C CYS A 174 8.15 -1.24 -12.85
N ASP A 175 9.30 -1.91 -13.04
CA ASP A 175 9.36 -3.19 -13.75
C ASP A 175 8.66 -4.34 -13.01
N TRP A 176 8.41 -4.18 -11.70
CA TRP A 176 7.64 -5.18 -10.93
C TRP A 176 6.14 -4.98 -11.02
N GLU A 177 5.69 -3.75 -11.30
CA GLU A 177 4.26 -3.43 -11.32
C GLU A 177 3.50 -4.28 -12.33
N GLY A 178 2.57 -5.11 -11.84
CA GLY A 178 1.74 -5.98 -12.65
C GLY A 178 2.46 -7.12 -13.38
N SER A 179 3.77 -7.32 -13.15
CA SER A 179 4.57 -8.33 -13.83
C SER A 179 4.23 -9.77 -13.38
N LEU A 180 3.83 -9.95 -12.13
CA LEU A 180 3.67 -11.27 -11.49
C LEU A 180 4.93 -12.15 -11.57
N THR A 181 6.12 -11.53 -11.55
CA THR A 181 7.42 -12.24 -11.65
C THR A 181 8.19 -12.30 -10.33
N GLY A 182 7.59 -11.81 -9.25
CA GLY A 182 8.26 -11.63 -7.96
C GLY A 182 8.98 -10.28 -7.88
N GLN A 183 9.65 -10.06 -6.75
CA GLN A 183 10.46 -8.87 -6.47
C GLN A 183 11.94 -9.23 -6.41
N ASN A 184 12.81 -8.29 -6.77
CA ASN A 184 14.25 -8.49 -6.59
C ASN A 184 14.62 -8.26 -5.11
N LEU A 185 14.90 -9.35 -4.39
CA LEU A 185 15.22 -9.32 -2.97
C LEU A 185 16.54 -8.60 -2.67
N ASP A 186 17.49 -8.58 -3.59
CA ASP A 186 18.76 -7.86 -3.40
C ASP A 186 18.55 -6.35 -3.45
N THR A 187 17.69 -5.88 -4.35
CA THR A 187 17.23 -4.47 -4.35
C THR A 187 16.57 -4.12 -3.02
N ILE A 188 15.64 -4.95 -2.53
CA ILE A 188 14.96 -4.67 -1.26
C ILE A 188 15.95 -4.69 -0.08
N ARG A 189 16.91 -5.64 -0.04
CA ARG A 189 17.98 -5.66 0.98
C ARG A 189 18.83 -4.39 0.94
N ARG A 190 19.20 -3.94 -0.25
CA ARG A 190 19.96 -2.69 -0.44
C ARG A 190 19.19 -1.50 0.13
N ILE A 191 17.93 -1.35 -0.26
CA ILE A 191 17.05 -0.27 0.22
C ILE A 191 16.88 -0.33 1.75
N ALA A 192 16.64 -1.52 2.30
CA ALA A 192 16.49 -1.71 3.75
C ALA A 192 17.76 -1.40 4.53
N GLY A 193 18.92 -1.54 3.91
CA GLY A 193 20.21 -1.20 4.51
C GLY A 193 20.55 0.30 4.53
N LEU A 194 19.80 1.15 3.79
CA LEU A 194 20.12 2.59 3.70
C LEU A 194 19.76 3.36 4.98
N THR A 195 18.67 2.97 5.63
CA THR A 195 18.13 3.65 6.80
C THR A 195 17.45 2.63 7.73
N ASN A 196 16.96 3.06 8.89
CA ASN A 196 16.15 2.24 9.77
C ASN A 196 14.63 2.48 9.59
N MET A 197 14.21 2.97 8.42
CA MET A 197 12.81 3.18 8.11
C MET A 197 12.07 1.84 7.96
N ARG A 198 10.78 1.87 8.26
CA ARG A 198 9.88 0.77 7.91
C ARG A 198 9.59 0.79 6.42
N ILE A 199 9.61 -0.38 5.80
CA ILE A 199 9.44 -0.52 4.36
C ILE A 199 8.19 -1.35 4.06
N THR A 200 7.33 -0.78 3.24
CA THR A 200 6.28 -1.48 2.52
C THR A 200 6.78 -1.68 1.09
N THR A 201 6.85 -2.91 0.61
CA THR A 201 7.18 -3.16 -0.81
C THR A 201 5.90 -3.29 -1.63
N ALA A 202 5.95 -2.92 -2.90
CA ALA A 202 4.81 -3.00 -3.81
C ALA A 202 5.20 -3.50 -5.20
N GLY A 203 4.27 -4.19 -5.87
CA GLY A 203 4.44 -4.74 -7.21
C GLY A 203 5.02 -6.16 -7.23
N GLY A 204 4.81 -6.88 -8.33
CA GLY A 204 5.46 -8.14 -8.69
C GLY A 204 5.00 -9.41 -7.96
N ILE A 205 4.34 -9.32 -6.83
CA ILE A 205 3.93 -10.51 -6.06
C ILE A 205 2.96 -11.37 -6.86
N ALA A 206 3.31 -12.64 -7.04
CA ALA A 206 2.55 -13.60 -7.82
C ALA A 206 2.15 -14.84 -7.02
N SER A 207 2.86 -15.16 -5.93
CA SER A 207 2.69 -16.42 -5.21
C SER A 207 2.93 -16.27 -3.71
N PRO A 208 2.43 -17.19 -2.86
CA PRO A 208 2.79 -17.25 -1.44
C PRO A 208 4.30 -17.33 -1.22
N ARG A 209 5.01 -18.00 -2.13
CA ARG A 209 6.47 -18.12 -2.05
C ARG A 209 7.17 -16.75 -2.09
N ASP A 210 6.64 -15.82 -2.92
CA ASP A 210 7.19 -14.46 -2.98
C ASP A 210 6.98 -13.73 -1.66
N LEU A 211 5.83 -13.94 -1.00
CA LEU A 211 5.55 -13.35 0.31
C LEU A 211 6.50 -13.85 1.38
N TRP A 212 6.74 -15.16 1.45
CA TRP A 212 7.67 -15.73 2.44
C TRP A 212 9.09 -15.22 2.20
N ALA A 213 9.52 -15.12 0.94
CA ALA A 213 10.84 -14.60 0.62
C ALA A 213 11.01 -13.13 1.07
N ILE A 214 9.96 -12.30 0.96
CA ILE A 214 9.98 -10.91 1.44
C ILE A 214 9.89 -10.87 2.97
N GLN A 215 9.09 -11.73 3.59
CA GLN A 215 8.96 -11.82 5.05
C GLN A 215 10.30 -12.12 5.73
N GLU A 216 11.21 -12.87 5.08
CA GLU A 216 12.59 -13.08 5.57
C GLU A 216 13.36 -11.76 5.76
N LEU A 217 12.92 -10.67 5.10
CA LEU A 217 13.52 -9.35 5.23
C LEU A 217 12.92 -8.50 6.37
N ALA A 218 11.97 -9.04 7.13
CA ALA A 218 11.36 -8.34 8.27
C ALA A 218 12.36 -7.86 9.32
N PRO A 219 13.45 -8.59 9.65
CA PRO A 219 14.49 -8.09 10.56
C PRO A 219 15.20 -6.81 10.04
N LEU A 220 15.18 -6.58 8.74
CA LEU A 220 15.76 -5.39 8.09
C LEU A 220 14.78 -4.20 8.04
N GLY A 221 13.54 -4.37 8.54
CA GLY A 221 12.53 -3.30 8.54
C GLY A 221 11.43 -3.45 7.48
N VAL A 222 11.47 -4.47 6.64
CA VAL A 222 10.40 -4.77 5.67
C VAL A 222 9.24 -5.41 6.42
N ASP A 223 8.19 -4.64 6.72
CA ASP A 223 7.07 -5.09 7.58
C ASP A 223 5.75 -5.27 6.85
N SER A 224 5.71 -4.98 5.57
CA SER A 224 4.47 -5.09 4.80
C SER A 224 4.71 -5.17 3.30
N VAL A 225 3.73 -5.72 2.59
CA VAL A 225 3.71 -5.83 1.14
C VAL A 225 2.34 -5.43 0.59
N VAL A 226 2.34 -4.68 -0.50
CA VAL A 226 1.14 -4.34 -1.25
C VAL A 226 0.92 -5.37 -2.35
N ILE A 227 -0.28 -5.94 -2.40
CA ILE A 227 -0.69 -6.88 -3.43
C ILE A 227 -1.88 -6.30 -4.20
N GLY A 228 -1.70 -6.13 -5.50
CA GLY A 228 -2.73 -5.65 -6.41
C GLY A 228 -3.23 -6.79 -7.32
N ARG A 229 -2.69 -6.86 -8.53
CA ARG A 229 -3.12 -7.72 -9.63
C ARG A 229 -3.39 -9.18 -9.23
N ALA A 230 -2.51 -9.80 -8.45
CA ALA A 230 -2.63 -11.19 -8.03
C ALA A 230 -3.91 -11.48 -7.24
N MET A 231 -4.42 -10.50 -6.47
CA MET A 231 -5.67 -10.64 -5.74
C MET A 231 -6.89 -10.60 -6.68
N TYR A 232 -6.87 -9.71 -7.65
CA TYR A 232 -7.97 -9.56 -8.62
C TYR A 232 -8.02 -10.72 -9.61
N GLU A 233 -6.88 -11.30 -9.97
CA GLU A 233 -6.78 -12.48 -10.82
C GLU A 233 -7.03 -13.80 -10.07
N ASN A 234 -7.39 -13.71 -8.78
CA ASN A 234 -7.65 -14.86 -7.93
C ASN A 234 -6.49 -15.88 -7.86
N THR A 235 -5.28 -15.41 -8.14
CA THR A 235 -4.05 -16.18 -7.99
C THR A 235 -3.78 -16.48 -6.51
N PHE A 236 -4.29 -15.61 -5.65
CA PHE A 236 -4.33 -15.78 -4.21
C PHE A 236 -5.78 -15.69 -3.74
N PRO A 237 -6.37 -16.73 -3.19
CA PRO A 237 -7.54 -16.57 -2.35
C PRO A 237 -7.12 -15.75 -1.12
N CYS A 238 -7.53 -14.50 -1.06
CA CYS A 238 -7.14 -13.52 -0.03
C CYS A 238 -7.20 -14.10 1.39
N GLN A 239 -8.30 -14.75 1.73
CA GLN A 239 -8.50 -15.37 3.04
C GLN A 239 -7.46 -16.42 3.38
N ARG A 240 -7.03 -17.23 2.43
CA ARG A 240 -6.07 -18.29 2.68
C ARG A 240 -4.70 -17.74 3.02
N ILE A 241 -4.22 -16.74 2.27
CA ILE A 241 -2.91 -16.13 2.52
C ILE A 241 -2.90 -15.39 3.83
N TRP A 242 -3.92 -14.58 4.11
CA TRP A 242 -3.99 -13.88 5.38
C TRP A 242 -4.03 -14.83 6.56
N ARG A 243 -4.75 -15.94 6.45
CA ARG A 243 -4.77 -16.97 7.49
C ARG A 243 -3.42 -17.69 7.63
N GLU A 244 -2.76 -18.01 6.53
CA GLU A 244 -1.43 -18.64 6.56
C GLU A 244 -0.41 -17.71 7.23
N ILE A 245 -0.36 -16.42 6.84
CA ILE A 245 0.55 -15.44 7.45
C ILE A 245 0.17 -15.12 8.90
N GLU A 246 -1.11 -14.95 9.20
CA GLU A 246 -1.57 -14.71 10.57
C GLU A 246 -1.31 -15.91 11.49
N ALA A 247 -1.47 -17.14 11.00
CA ALA A 247 -1.15 -18.35 11.75
C ALA A 247 0.34 -18.45 12.12
N GLU A 248 1.23 -18.02 11.22
CA GLU A 248 2.67 -17.98 11.50
C GLU A 248 3.06 -16.84 12.45
N LEU A 249 2.32 -15.71 12.40
CA LEU A 249 2.61 -14.52 13.21
C LEU A 249 2.06 -14.60 14.63
N GLU A 250 0.89 -15.24 14.80
CA GLU A 250 0.19 -15.35 16.09
C GLU A 250 -0.41 -16.75 16.31
N PRO A 251 0.44 -17.79 16.51
CA PRO A 251 -0.05 -19.17 16.64
C PRO A 251 -1.08 -19.37 17.75
N GLU A 252 -0.99 -18.58 18.84
CA GLU A 252 -1.89 -18.68 20.01
C GLU A 252 -3.28 -18.08 19.74
N LEU A 253 -3.40 -17.11 18.83
CA LEU A 253 -4.68 -16.52 18.44
C LEU A 253 -5.48 -17.48 17.53
N HIS A 254 -4.81 -18.18 16.63
CA HIS A 254 -5.44 -19.15 15.75
C HIS A 254 -6.03 -20.33 16.51
N ALA A 255 -5.33 -20.85 17.50
CA ALA A 255 -5.84 -21.95 18.33
C ALA A 255 -7.16 -21.58 19.04
N ARG A 256 -7.35 -20.31 19.42
CA ARG A 256 -8.62 -19.84 20.04
C ARG A 256 -9.77 -19.74 19.04
N PHE A 257 -9.51 -19.31 17.80
CA PHE A 257 -10.56 -19.20 16.77
C PHE A 257 -11.02 -20.57 16.28
N ASP A 258 -10.14 -21.55 16.17
CA ASP A 258 -10.48 -22.91 15.77
C ASP A 258 -11.32 -23.61 16.87
N ASP A 259 -10.98 -23.43 18.14
CA ASP A 259 -11.76 -23.93 19.28
C ASP A 259 -13.18 -23.32 19.35
N ASP A 260 -13.33 -22.02 19.10
CA ASP A 260 -14.63 -21.33 19.08
C ASP A 260 -15.51 -21.78 17.89
N MET A 261 -14.91 -22.06 16.74
CA MET A 261 -15.63 -22.57 15.56
C MET A 261 -16.09 -24.02 15.75
N GLU A 262 -15.28 -24.88 16.36
CA GLU A 262 -15.68 -26.25 16.70
C GLU A 262 -16.81 -26.28 17.74
N GLN A 263 -16.73 -25.45 18.79
CA GLN A 263 -17.76 -25.34 19.80
C GLN A 263 -19.09 -24.79 19.27
N SER A 264 -19.03 -23.85 18.32
CA SER A 264 -20.25 -23.30 17.68
C SER A 264 -20.93 -24.27 16.73
N SER A 265 -20.19 -25.22 16.15
CA SER A 265 -20.76 -26.28 15.30
C SER A 265 -21.42 -27.44 16.09
N ILE A 266 -20.90 -27.71 17.29
CA ILE A 266 -21.46 -28.74 18.19
C ILE A 266 -22.74 -28.26 18.86
N SER A 267 -22.93 -26.97 19.09
CA SER A 267 -24.13 -26.41 19.71
C SER A 267 -25.33 -26.27 18.76
N ARG A 268 -25.21 -26.66 17.49
CA ARG A 268 -26.26 -26.62 16.47
C ARG A 268 -26.75 -28.01 16.03
N LEU A 269 -26.31 -29.07 16.69
CA LEU A 269 -26.82 -30.44 16.59
C LEU A 269 -27.63 -30.78 17.85
#